data_eb4830a94ee64741a1192746b607a243
#
_entry.id   eb4830a94ee64741a1192746b607a243
#
_cell.length_a   1.000
_cell.length_b   1.000
_cell.length_c   1.000
_cell.angle_alpha   90.00
_cell.angle_beta   90.00
_cell.angle_gamma   90.00
#
_symmetry.space_group_name_H-M   'P 1'
#
loop_
_entity.id
_entity.type
_entity.pdbx_description
1 polymer ?
#
loop_
_entity_poly.entity_id
_entity_poly.type
_entity_poly.pdbx_seq_one_letter_code
_entity_poly.pdbx_strand_id
1 'polypeptide(L)' 'MFKPKKQFICQSCGNIYSRWIGKCEQCNQWNTIVEENN' A
#
# COMPACT_ATOMS: atom_id res chain seq x y z
N MET A 1 0.49 -13.80 17.49
CA MET A 1 0.93 -13.11 16.43
C MET A 1 -0.08 -12.94 15.34
N PHE A 2 -0.39 -11.76 15.05
CA PHE A 2 -1.42 -11.49 14.07
C PHE A 2 -0.84 -10.75 12.91
N LYS A 3 -1.22 -11.18 11.73
CA LYS A 3 -0.88 -10.43 10.56
C LYS A 3 -2.05 -9.59 10.15
N PRO A 4 -1.81 -8.43 9.59
CA PRO A 4 -2.90 -7.65 9.04
C PRO A 4 -3.56 -8.44 7.92
N LYS A 5 -4.85 -8.40 7.89
CA LYS A 5 -5.58 -9.09 6.85
C LYS A 5 -5.41 -8.43 5.51
N LYS A 6 -5.13 -7.14 5.52
CA LYS A 6 -5.01 -6.39 4.29
C LYS A 6 -3.73 -5.61 4.29
N GLN A 7 -3.13 -5.54 3.16
CA GLN A 7 -1.97 -4.72 2.94
C GLN A 7 -2.22 -3.84 1.74
N PHE A 8 -1.54 -2.72 1.72
CA PHE A 8 -1.68 -1.77 0.63
C PHE A 8 -0.30 -1.57 0.04
N ILE A 9 -0.18 -1.85 -1.23
CA ILE A 9 1.12 -1.88 -1.89
C ILE A 9 1.12 -0.86 -3.01
N CYS A 10 2.16 -0.05 -3.03
CA CYS A 10 2.31 0.91 -4.11
C CYS A 10 2.78 0.17 -5.36
N GLN A 11 2.09 0.36 -6.45
CA GLN A 11 2.43 -0.31 -7.69
C GLN A 11 3.62 0.34 -8.36
N SER A 12 3.95 1.54 -7.96
CA SER A 12 5.03 2.26 -8.62
C SER A 12 6.39 1.95 -7.98
N CYS A 13 6.45 1.99 -6.66
CA CYS A 13 7.73 1.77 -5.99
C CYS A 13 7.75 0.51 -5.15
N GLY A 14 6.60 -0.12 -4.93
CA GLY A 14 6.55 -1.37 -4.21
C GLY A 14 6.51 -1.26 -2.70
N ASN A 15 6.30 -0.07 -2.18
CA ASN A 15 6.20 0.08 -0.74
C ASN A 15 4.91 -0.54 -0.22
N ILE A 16 4.97 -1.03 1.01
CA ILE A 16 3.84 -1.67 1.63
C ILE A 16 3.39 -0.82 2.80
N TYR A 17 2.09 -0.59 2.86
CA TYR A 17 1.50 0.20 3.93
C TYR A 17 0.44 -0.63 4.62
N SER A 18 0.20 -0.33 5.89
CA SER A 18 -0.80 -1.05 6.65
C SER A 18 -2.18 -0.45 6.52
N ARG A 19 -2.30 0.67 5.85
CA ARG A 19 -3.58 1.33 5.64
C ARG A 19 -3.56 1.97 4.27
N TRP A 20 -4.75 2.26 3.77
CA TRP A 20 -4.85 2.89 2.46
C TRP A 20 -4.47 4.36 2.55
N ILE A 21 -3.66 4.76 1.62
CA ILE A 21 -3.33 6.17 1.48
C ILE A 21 -3.53 6.52 0.02
N GLY A 22 -4.03 7.70 -0.23
CA GLY A 22 -4.33 8.08 -1.59
C GLY A 22 -3.10 8.33 -2.44
N LYS A 23 -1.97 8.61 -1.77
CA LYS A 23 -0.75 8.95 -2.46
C LYS A 23 0.40 8.24 -1.79
N CYS A 24 1.28 7.66 -2.58
CA CYS A 24 2.47 7.04 -2.06
C CYS A 24 3.44 8.11 -1.60
N GLU A 25 3.96 7.96 -0.40
CA GLU A 25 4.89 8.96 0.14
C GLU A 25 6.29 8.78 -0.38
N GLN A 26 6.58 7.65 -0.98
CA GLN A 26 7.90 7.39 -1.50
C GLN A 26 8.07 7.93 -2.91
N CYS A 27 7.13 7.60 -3.77
CA CYS A 27 7.24 8.00 -5.16
C CYS A 27 6.29 9.13 -5.51
N ASN A 28 5.44 9.56 -4.56
CA ASN A 28 4.52 10.67 -4.75
C ASN A 28 3.55 10.46 -5.90
N GLN A 29 3.19 9.21 -6.15
CA GLN A 29 2.23 8.90 -7.20
C GLN A 29 0.86 8.71 -6.60
N TRP A 30 -0.14 9.23 -7.26
CA TRP A 30 -1.51 9.08 -6.83
C TRP A 30 -2.11 7.81 -7.42
N ASN A 31 -3.04 7.23 -6.68
CA ASN A 31 -3.81 6.09 -7.17
C ASN A 31 -2.94 4.90 -7.56
N THR A 32 -1.78 4.78 -6.92
CA THR A 32 -0.91 3.64 -7.14
C THR A 32 -0.98 2.62 -6.03
N ILE A 33 -1.76 2.90 -5.01
CA ILE A 33 -1.87 2.02 -3.85
C ILE A 33 -3.00 1.04 -4.10
N VAL A 34 -2.70 -0.24 -4.04
CA VAL A 34 -3.72 -1.27 -4.24
C VAL A 34 -3.81 -2.12 -3.00
N GLU A 35 -4.98 -2.66 -2.79
CA GLU A 35 -5.25 -3.48 -1.63
C GLU A 35 -4.89 -4.93 -1.94
N GLU A 36 -4.16 -5.54 -1.03
CA GLU A 36 -3.81 -6.94 -1.15
C GLU A 36 -4.36 -7.68 0.04
N ASN A 37 -5.06 -8.76 -0.23
CA ASN A 37 -5.54 -9.63 0.81
C ASN A 37 -4.59 -10.78 0.95
N ASN A 38 -4.32 -11.11 2.18
CA ASN A 38 -3.39 -12.17 2.42
C ASN A 38 -4.09 -13.44 2.84
#